data_3d2f64be304d1e9a2192eeb4db0171e6
#
_entry.id   3d2f64be304d1e9a2192eeb4db0171e6
#
_cell.length_a   1.000
_cell.length_b   1.000
_cell.length_c   1.000
_cell.angle_alpha   90.00
_cell.angle_beta   90.00
_cell.angle_gamma   90.00
#
_symmetry.space_group_name_H-M   'P 1'
#
loop_
_entity.id
_entity.type
_entity.pdbx_description
1 polymer ?
#
loop_
_entity_poly.entity_id
_entity_poly.type
_entity_poly.pdbx_seq_one_letter_code
_entity_poly.pdbx_strand_id
1 'polypeptide(L)'
;MGNYSEFRRVVEIVTNEIYFDADINVSVFETNIRILGGLLSAHLFSKRAGLALEEEWPCNGPLLRLAEDVAKRLLPAFDTSTGMPYGTVNLRHGVPHGETSITCTAGVGTFILEFGTLSRLTGNPIYEETALRALHALRNFRSPIGLYGNHLDVTNGRWTAQDSGIGAGVDSYFEYLVKGAILLQRPELMEMFHETKPAIDSYLKKDDWYLWVSMMKGQVTMPVFQSLEAYWPGVLSLIGNVSEGLKSIQTINWCGNTLDLHRRFLTLLQSEISTGREGYPLRPELAESVIIQHSATTPCGYATIKDAKTHTQEDRMESFFLSELTKYLYLLFDPDNFIHNPGGHSSFVEIESGKQCIIGAGGYLFNTGW
;
A
#
# COMPACT_ATOMS: atom_id res chain seq x y z
N MET A 1 -17.00 -7.97 -7.72
CA MET A 1 -18.42 -7.98 -7.31
C MET A 1 -19.41 -7.97 -8.49
N GLY A 2 -18.98 -8.06 -9.73
CA GLY A 2 -19.83 -8.30 -10.90
C GLY A 2 -20.70 -7.15 -11.41
N ASN A 3 -20.66 -5.97 -10.79
CA ASN A 3 -21.40 -4.80 -11.30
C ASN A 3 -20.65 -4.09 -12.44
N TYR A 4 -20.56 -4.78 -13.59
CA TYR A 4 -19.83 -4.27 -14.75
C TYR A 4 -20.48 -3.05 -15.41
N SER A 5 -21.79 -2.85 -15.24
CA SER A 5 -22.49 -1.66 -15.76
C SER A 5 -22.06 -0.40 -15.01
N GLU A 6 -21.97 -0.47 -13.68
CA GLU A 6 -21.49 0.64 -12.87
C GLU A 6 -19.99 0.89 -13.10
N PHE A 7 -19.19 -0.16 -13.25
CA PHE A 7 -17.78 -0.02 -13.59
C PHE A 7 -17.59 0.76 -14.90
N ARG A 8 -18.34 0.38 -15.96
CA ARG A 8 -18.27 1.11 -17.24
C ARG A 8 -18.68 2.56 -17.11
N ARG A 9 -19.78 2.84 -16.38
CA ARG A 9 -20.24 4.21 -16.14
C ARG A 9 -19.17 5.05 -15.44
N VAL A 10 -18.52 4.51 -14.41
CA VAL A 10 -17.47 5.22 -13.67
C VAL A 10 -16.23 5.43 -14.54
N VAL A 11 -15.80 4.44 -15.32
CA VAL A 11 -14.68 4.59 -16.24
C VAL A 11 -14.96 5.69 -17.28
N GLU A 12 -16.18 5.77 -17.80
CA GLU A 12 -16.59 6.80 -18.75
C GLU A 12 -16.51 8.21 -18.13
N ILE A 13 -16.97 8.38 -16.89
CA ILE A 13 -16.84 9.65 -16.14
C ILE A 13 -15.35 9.99 -15.94
N VAL A 14 -14.55 9.04 -15.44
CA VAL A 14 -13.13 9.26 -15.15
C VAL A 14 -12.37 9.68 -16.40
N THR A 15 -12.63 9.03 -17.54
CA THR A 15 -11.92 9.33 -18.79
C THR A 15 -12.34 10.65 -19.44
N ASN A 16 -13.56 11.11 -19.19
CA ASN A 16 -14.08 12.35 -19.80
C ASN A 16 -13.89 13.58 -18.91
N GLU A 17 -13.85 13.42 -17.59
CA GLU A 17 -13.93 14.55 -16.67
C GLU A 17 -12.65 14.76 -15.85
N ILE A 18 -11.80 13.73 -15.69
CA ILE A 18 -10.59 13.84 -14.87
C ILE A 18 -9.41 14.34 -15.68
N TYR A 19 -8.73 15.34 -15.14
CA TYR A 19 -7.46 15.86 -15.61
C TYR A 19 -6.55 16.21 -14.44
N PHE A 20 -5.25 16.08 -14.62
CA PHE A 20 -4.28 16.29 -13.54
C PHE A 20 -3.46 17.58 -13.66
N ASP A 21 -3.71 18.41 -14.69
CA ASP A 21 -3.12 19.74 -14.77
C ASP A 21 -3.83 20.71 -13.83
N ALA A 22 -3.62 20.51 -12.54
CA ALA A 22 -4.24 21.29 -11.48
C ALA A 22 -3.17 21.89 -10.55
N ASP A 23 -3.38 23.14 -10.14
CA ASP A 23 -2.53 23.83 -9.18
C ASP A 23 -2.93 23.42 -7.74
N ILE A 24 -2.64 22.15 -7.41
CA ILE A 24 -2.92 21.58 -6.09
C ILE A 24 -1.71 20.78 -5.59
N ASN A 25 -1.46 20.86 -4.29
CA ASN A 25 -0.47 20.03 -3.63
C ASN A 25 -1.12 18.71 -3.24
N VAL A 26 -0.43 17.62 -3.56
CA VAL A 26 -0.88 16.26 -3.26
C VAL A 26 0.20 15.48 -2.53
N SER A 27 -0.22 14.54 -1.70
CA SER A 27 0.70 13.54 -1.14
C SER A 27 1.18 12.62 -2.27
N VAL A 28 2.50 12.50 -2.44
CA VAL A 28 3.11 11.64 -3.45
C VAL A 28 2.73 10.18 -3.21
N PHE A 29 2.80 9.74 -1.94
CA PHE A 29 2.43 8.40 -1.51
C PHE A 29 0.95 8.08 -1.77
N GLU A 30 0.02 8.91 -1.25
CA GLU A 30 -1.42 8.65 -1.38
C GLU A 30 -1.89 8.70 -2.84
N THR A 31 -1.36 9.63 -3.63
CA THR A 31 -1.69 9.73 -5.06
C THR A 31 -1.20 8.52 -5.83
N ASN A 32 -0.01 8.01 -5.50
CA ASN A 32 0.50 6.79 -6.11
C ASN A 32 -0.42 5.59 -5.83
N ILE A 33 -0.65 5.27 -4.55
CA ILE A 33 -1.38 4.05 -4.19
C ILE A 33 -2.86 4.12 -4.58
N ARG A 34 -3.52 5.29 -4.48
CA ARG A 34 -4.96 5.43 -4.73
C ARG A 34 -5.30 5.79 -6.16
N ILE A 35 -4.68 6.83 -6.69
CA ILE A 35 -5.04 7.34 -8.02
C ILE A 35 -4.33 6.53 -9.12
N LEU A 36 -3.01 6.44 -9.07
CA LEU A 36 -2.26 5.69 -10.08
C LEU A 36 -2.62 4.19 -10.02
N GLY A 37 -2.64 3.59 -8.82
CA GLY A 37 -3.02 2.20 -8.63
C GLY A 37 -4.44 1.91 -9.14
N GLY A 38 -5.41 2.78 -8.85
CA GLY A 38 -6.79 2.65 -9.32
C GLY A 38 -6.94 2.75 -10.82
N LEU A 39 -6.24 3.70 -11.46
CA LEU A 39 -6.25 3.83 -12.92
C LEU A 39 -5.65 2.61 -13.62
N LEU A 40 -4.52 2.09 -13.10
CA LEU A 40 -3.88 0.89 -13.63
C LEU A 40 -4.78 -0.35 -13.46
N SER A 41 -5.39 -0.52 -12.26
CA SER A 41 -6.33 -1.61 -12.00
C SER A 41 -7.54 -1.54 -12.93
N ALA A 42 -8.16 -0.36 -13.08
CA ALA A 42 -9.29 -0.17 -13.97
C ALA A 42 -8.93 -0.44 -15.44
N HIS A 43 -7.74 0.01 -15.87
CA HIS A 43 -7.23 -0.28 -17.21
C HIS A 43 -7.12 -1.78 -17.47
N LEU A 44 -6.52 -2.54 -16.57
CA LEU A 44 -6.35 -3.98 -16.70
C LEU A 44 -7.70 -4.75 -16.67
N PHE A 45 -8.67 -4.27 -15.89
CA PHE A 45 -10.01 -4.86 -15.84
C PHE A 45 -10.93 -4.45 -16.99
N SER A 46 -10.56 -3.48 -17.81
CA SER A 46 -11.38 -2.95 -18.91
C SER A 46 -11.87 -4.03 -19.86
N LYS A 47 -10.99 -4.96 -20.29
CA LYS A 47 -11.35 -6.10 -21.15
C LYS A 47 -12.39 -7.00 -20.52
N ARG A 48 -12.20 -7.33 -19.23
CA ARG A 48 -13.10 -8.19 -18.50
C ARG A 48 -14.47 -7.55 -18.29
N ALA A 49 -14.51 -6.24 -18.12
CA ALA A 49 -15.76 -5.48 -17.99
C ALA A 49 -16.50 -5.25 -19.30
N GLY A 50 -15.96 -5.72 -20.43
CA GLY A 50 -16.57 -5.54 -21.76
C GLY A 50 -16.58 -4.08 -22.20
N LEU A 51 -15.56 -3.29 -21.80
CA LEU A 51 -15.34 -1.95 -22.35
C LEU A 51 -14.86 -2.06 -23.80
N ALA A 52 -15.21 -1.07 -24.61
CA ALA A 52 -14.60 -0.89 -25.92
C ALA A 52 -13.12 -0.58 -25.72
N LEU A 53 -12.25 -1.44 -26.25
CA LEU A 53 -10.81 -1.28 -26.14
C LEU A 53 -10.30 -0.53 -27.36
N GLU A 54 -9.38 0.40 -27.13
CA GLU A 54 -8.63 1.06 -28.20
C GLU A 54 -7.63 0.06 -28.84
N GLU A 55 -7.21 0.37 -30.03
CA GLU A 55 -6.09 -0.33 -30.67
C GLU A 55 -4.87 -0.32 -29.75
N GLU A 56 -4.09 -1.40 -29.84
CA GLU A 56 -2.89 -1.60 -29.01
C GLU A 56 -3.15 -1.83 -27.50
N TRP A 57 -4.40 -2.04 -27.06
CA TRP A 57 -4.62 -2.45 -25.68
C TRP A 57 -3.90 -3.78 -25.41
N PRO A 58 -3.23 -3.98 -24.27
CA PRO A 58 -3.14 -3.18 -23.05
C PRO A 58 -1.99 -2.15 -23.02
N CYS A 59 -1.22 -2.01 -24.10
CA CYS A 59 -0.10 -1.06 -24.13
C CYS A 59 -0.57 0.39 -24.42
N ASN A 60 -1.85 0.60 -24.62
CA ASN A 60 -2.51 1.89 -24.86
C ASN A 60 -3.94 1.88 -24.29
N GLY A 61 -4.50 3.05 -24.09
CA GLY A 61 -5.87 3.25 -23.66
C GLY A 61 -6.04 4.51 -22.80
N PRO A 62 -7.27 5.03 -22.68
CA PRO A 62 -7.51 6.32 -22.03
C PRO A 62 -7.13 6.30 -20.55
N LEU A 63 -7.41 5.22 -19.82
CA LEU A 63 -7.02 5.08 -18.41
C LEU A 63 -5.49 4.99 -18.24
N LEU A 64 -4.79 4.32 -19.17
CA LEU A 64 -3.34 4.23 -19.13
C LEU A 64 -2.68 5.60 -19.39
N ARG A 65 -3.25 6.40 -20.30
CA ARG A 65 -2.78 7.78 -20.53
C ARG A 65 -2.98 8.67 -19.31
N LEU A 66 -4.11 8.56 -18.61
CA LEU A 66 -4.33 9.25 -17.35
C LEU A 66 -3.34 8.78 -16.25
N ALA A 67 -3.09 7.47 -16.16
CA ALA A 67 -2.10 6.91 -15.25
C ALA A 67 -0.69 7.46 -15.55
N GLU A 68 -0.33 7.55 -16.81
CA GLU A 68 0.96 8.11 -17.22
C GLU A 68 1.05 9.61 -16.94
N ASP A 69 -0.02 10.39 -17.18
CA ASP A 69 -0.05 11.83 -16.87
C ASP A 69 0.15 12.09 -15.38
N VAL A 70 -0.59 11.42 -14.50
CA VAL A 70 -0.40 11.61 -13.06
C VAL A 70 0.98 11.16 -12.60
N ALA A 71 1.50 10.04 -13.10
CA ALA A 71 2.83 9.56 -12.74
C ALA A 71 3.94 10.53 -13.16
N LYS A 72 3.86 11.12 -14.36
CA LYS A 72 4.78 12.18 -14.82
C LYS A 72 4.81 13.37 -13.88
N ARG A 73 3.66 13.74 -13.30
CA ARG A 73 3.54 14.85 -12.35
C ARG A 73 4.07 14.51 -10.96
N LEU A 74 4.19 13.22 -10.62
CA LEU A 74 4.82 12.76 -9.38
C LEU A 74 6.36 12.68 -9.50
N LEU A 75 6.94 12.46 -10.69
CA LEU A 75 8.39 12.30 -10.90
C LEU A 75 9.24 13.43 -10.32
N PRO A 76 8.86 14.73 -10.39
CA PRO A 76 9.65 15.82 -9.80
C PRO A 76 9.91 15.64 -8.30
N ALA A 77 9.06 14.91 -7.56
CA ALA A 77 9.32 14.64 -6.15
C ALA A 77 10.59 13.81 -5.92
N PHE A 78 11.03 13.02 -6.90
CA PHE A 78 12.22 12.16 -6.83
C PHE A 78 13.51 12.87 -7.26
N ASP A 79 13.43 14.13 -7.66
CA ASP A 79 14.62 14.95 -8.02
C ASP A 79 15.33 15.43 -6.77
N THR A 80 15.95 14.51 -6.08
CA THR A 80 16.73 14.70 -4.86
C THR A 80 18.12 14.10 -5.01
N SER A 81 19.08 14.52 -4.20
CA SER A 81 20.45 13.99 -4.23
C SER A 81 20.53 12.47 -3.97
N THR A 82 19.55 11.92 -3.25
CA THR A 82 19.48 10.47 -2.95
C THR A 82 18.60 9.70 -3.93
N GLY A 83 17.71 10.37 -4.66
CA GLY A 83 16.66 9.77 -5.47
C GLY A 83 15.42 9.33 -4.67
N MET A 84 15.38 9.55 -3.35
CA MET A 84 14.21 9.33 -2.51
C MET A 84 13.25 10.52 -2.63
N PRO A 85 11.91 10.30 -2.66
CA PRO A 85 10.96 11.37 -2.97
C PRO A 85 10.64 12.27 -1.78
N TYR A 86 10.33 13.54 -2.06
CA TYR A 86 9.58 14.40 -1.16
C TYR A 86 8.18 13.81 -0.88
N GLY A 87 7.60 14.14 0.27
CA GLY A 87 6.25 13.68 0.64
C GLY A 87 5.12 14.38 -0.12
N THR A 88 5.37 15.59 -0.65
CA THR A 88 4.37 16.45 -1.31
C THR A 88 4.89 16.94 -2.66
N VAL A 89 3.99 17.03 -3.64
CA VAL A 89 4.24 17.64 -4.94
C VAL A 89 3.01 18.43 -5.39
N ASN A 90 3.23 19.57 -6.05
CA ASN A 90 2.17 20.27 -6.77
C ASN A 90 2.06 19.66 -8.16
N LEU A 91 0.85 19.27 -8.57
CA LEU A 91 0.64 18.57 -9.85
C LEU A 91 0.99 19.41 -11.08
N ARG A 92 1.03 20.74 -10.96
CA ARG A 92 1.40 21.66 -12.05
C ARG A 92 2.83 22.19 -11.92
N HIS A 93 3.27 22.45 -10.71
CA HIS A 93 4.51 23.23 -10.48
C HIS A 93 5.67 22.39 -9.91
N GLY A 94 5.48 21.09 -9.65
CA GLY A 94 6.50 20.24 -9.04
C GLY A 94 6.59 20.44 -7.52
N VAL A 95 7.75 20.22 -6.92
CA VAL A 95 7.93 20.33 -5.46
C VAL A 95 7.74 21.77 -5.00
N PRO A 96 6.81 22.05 -4.05
CA PRO A 96 6.59 23.41 -3.55
C PRO A 96 7.84 23.99 -2.89
N HIS A 97 8.03 25.31 -3.06
CA HIS A 97 9.13 26.00 -2.36
C HIS A 97 8.93 25.90 -0.83
N GLY A 98 9.98 25.45 -0.13
CA GLY A 98 9.93 25.27 1.32
C GLY A 98 9.25 23.98 1.79
N GLU A 99 8.96 23.04 0.86
CA GLU A 99 8.48 21.69 1.23
C GLU A 99 9.49 21.00 2.14
N THR A 100 8.98 20.29 3.14
CA THR A 100 9.83 19.51 4.04
C THR A 100 10.52 18.36 3.31
N SER A 101 11.82 18.20 3.54
CA SER A 101 12.57 17.05 3.03
C SER A 101 12.36 15.77 3.87
N ILE A 102 11.55 15.83 4.93
CA ILE A 102 11.32 14.70 5.82
C ILE A 102 10.11 13.90 5.34
N THR A 103 10.33 12.61 5.09
CA THR A 103 9.25 11.66 4.78
C THR A 103 9.45 10.34 5.53
N CYS A 104 8.44 9.47 5.51
CA CYS A 104 8.53 8.17 6.18
C CYS A 104 9.11 7.09 5.26
N THR A 105 9.56 5.98 5.85
CA THR A 105 10.10 4.83 5.12
C THR A 105 9.11 4.27 4.10
N ALA A 106 7.83 4.13 4.45
CA ALA A 106 6.76 3.75 3.53
C ALA A 106 6.61 4.76 2.38
N GLY A 107 6.70 6.07 2.69
CA GLY A 107 6.64 7.15 1.69
C GLY A 107 7.78 7.14 0.68
N VAL A 108 8.91 6.50 1.01
CA VAL A 108 10.02 6.27 0.06
C VAL A 108 9.85 4.96 -0.70
N GLY A 109 9.45 3.88 -0.01
CA GLY A 109 9.54 2.52 -0.52
C GLY A 109 8.31 1.98 -1.23
N THR A 110 7.20 2.73 -1.28
CA THR A 110 5.90 2.23 -1.74
C THR A 110 5.55 2.79 -3.13
N PHE A 111 6.34 2.44 -4.15
CA PHE A 111 6.11 2.87 -5.54
C PHE A 111 6.28 1.74 -6.54
N ILE A 112 7.03 0.71 -6.20
CA ILE A 112 7.49 -0.27 -7.18
C ILE A 112 6.34 -1.04 -7.86
N LEU A 113 5.21 -1.25 -7.21
CA LEU A 113 4.07 -1.95 -7.81
C LEU A 113 3.43 -1.11 -8.89
N GLU A 114 3.07 0.14 -8.59
CA GLU A 114 2.41 1.04 -9.52
C GLU A 114 3.37 1.51 -10.64
N PHE A 115 4.54 2.01 -10.26
CA PHE A 115 5.55 2.50 -11.20
C PHE A 115 6.09 1.37 -12.08
N GLY A 116 6.35 0.19 -11.51
CA GLY A 116 6.77 -0.98 -12.27
C GLY A 116 5.71 -1.45 -13.24
N THR A 117 4.45 -1.53 -12.81
CA THR A 117 3.32 -1.88 -13.68
C THR A 117 3.15 -0.86 -14.81
N LEU A 118 3.23 0.44 -14.49
CA LEU A 118 3.15 1.49 -15.50
C LEU A 118 4.27 1.37 -16.53
N SER A 119 5.51 1.16 -16.09
CA SER A 119 6.65 0.94 -17.00
C SER A 119 6.43 -0.24 -17.92
N ARG A 120 5.90 -1.35 -17.38
CA ARG A 120 5.64 -2.56 -18.17
C ARG A 120 4.54 -2.39 -19.19
N LEU A 121 3.49 -1.61 -18.89
CA LEU A 121 2.38 -1.33 -19.81
C LEU A 121 2.76 -0.27 -20.85
N THR A 122 3.51 0.76 -20.46
CA THR A 122 3.87 1.85 -21.39
C THR A 122 5.14 1.58 -22.19
N GLY A 123 5.97 0.61 -21.77
CA GLY A 123 7.32 0.39 -22.31
C GLY A 123 8.31 1.50 -21.95
N ASN A 124 7.95 2.44 -21.06
CA ASN A 124 8.83 3.51 -20.60
C ASN A 124 9.48 3.10 -19.26
N PRO A 125 10.80 2.86 -19.20
CA PRO A 125 11.46 2.33 -18.01
C PRO A 125 11.59 3.33 -16.87
N ILE A 126 11.37 4.64 -17.14
CA ILE A 126 11.68 5.71 -16.18
C ILE A 126 10.99 5.54 -14.82
N TYR A 127 9.76 5.03 -14.81
CA TYR A 127 8.99 4.87 -13.58
C TYR A 127 9.57 3.74 -12.71
N GLU A 128 9.77 2.54 -13.29
CA GLU A 128 10.35 1.39 -12.58
C GLU A 128 11.76 1.72 -12.07
N GLU A 129 12.60 2.34 -12.90
CA GLU A 129 13.95 2.77 -12.54
C GLU A 129 13.95 3.80 -11.41
N THR A 130 12.99 4.75 -11.41
CA THR A 130 12.87 5.74 -10.34
C THR A 130 12.48 5.08 -9.01
N ALA A 131 11.51 4.17 -9.02
CA ALA A 131 11.13 3.42 -7.81
C ALA A 131 12.27 2.54 -7.29
N LEU A 132 12.98 1.83 -8.15
CA LEU A 132 14.15 1.01 -7.77
C LEU A 132 15.27 1.85 -7.19
N ARG A 133 15.56 3.02 -7.78
CA ARG A 133 16.57 3.96 -7.26
C ARG A 133 16.25 4.39 -5.83
N ALA A 134 14.98 4.75 -5.57
CA ALA A 134 14.55 5.12 -4.23
C ALA A 134 14.68 3.97 -3.22
N LEU A 135 14.29 2.75 -3.62
CA LEU A 135 14.43 1.54 -2.80
C LEU A 135 15.90 1.23 -2.48
N HIS A 136 16.79 1.28 -3.47
CA HIS A 136 18.21 1.05 -3.27
C HIS A 136 18.85 2.13 -2.39
N ALA A 137 18.46 3.39 -2.54
CA ALA A 137 18.91 4.46 -1.67
C ALA A 137 18.50 4.19 -0.22
N LEU A 138 17.23 3.88 0.02
CA LEU A 138 16.71 3.56 1.34
C LEU A 138 17.45 2.37 1.98
N ARG A 139 17.70 1.28 1.21
CA ARG A 139 18.49 0.12 1.65
C ARG A 139 19.87 0.53 2.20
N ASN A 140 20.52 1.50 1.57
CA ASN A 140 21.87 1.94 1.98
C ASN A 140 21.87 2.73 3.31
N PHE A 141 20.71 3.26 3.73
CA PHE A 141 20.58 4.02 4.98
C PHE A 141 20.09 3.18 6.17
N ARG A 142 19.93 1.86 6.01
CA ARG A 142 19.58 1.00 7.15
C ARG A 142 20.63 1.06 8.25
N SER A 143 20.22 0.80 9.48
CA SER A 143 21.12 0.79 10.63
C SER A 143 22.15 -0.36 10.59
N PRO A 144 23.24 -0.30 11.36
CA PRO A 144 24.22 -1.38 11.45
C PRO A 144 23.63 -2.72 11.90
N ILE A 145 22.49 -2.71 12.61
CA ILE A 145 21.77 -3.93 13.03
C ILE A 145 20.67 -4.37 12.04
N GLY A 146 20.59 -3.74 10.86
CA GLY A 146 19.68 -4.13 9.77
C GLY A 146 18.27 -3.58 9.83
N LEU A 147 17.99 -2.61 10.71
CA LEU A 147 16.67 -2.01 10.88
C LEU A 147 16.56 -0.66 10.17
N TYR A 148 15.32 -0.25 9.88
CA TYR A 148 14.95 1.05 9.31
C TYR A 148 14.24 1.90 10.37
N GLY A 149 14.49 3.20 10.38
CA GLY A 149 13.73 4.16 11.17
C GLY A 149 12.37 4.48 10.56
N ASN A 150 11.63 5.33 11.23
CA ASN A 150 10.29 5.71 10.76
C ASN A 150 10.33 6.87 9.75
N HIS A 151 11.08 7.96 10.05
CA HIS A 151 11.21 9.13 9.18
C HIS A 151 12.67 9.49 8.92
N LEU A 152 12.95 9.96 7.70
CA LEU A 152 14.27 10.40 7.28
C LEU A 152 14.19 11.64 6.39
N ASP A 153 15.31 12.35 6.32
CA ASP A 153 15.52 13.44 5.38
C ASP A 153 15.97 12.87 4.03
N VAL A 154 15.13 13.01 3.01
CA VAL A 154 15.37 12.44 1.66
C VAL A 154 16.52 13.11 0.91
N THR A 155 16.99 14.28 1.35
CA THR A 155 18.14 14.95 0.70
C THR A 155 19.48 14.35 1.09
N ASN A 156 19.58 13.72 2.27
CA ASN A 156 20.85 13.24 2.81
C ASN A 156 20.78 11.86 3.50
N GLY A 157 19.58 11.29 3.64
CA GLY A 157 19.34 9.99 4.27
C GLY A 157 19.43 9.98 5.80
N ARG A 158 19.49 11.14 6.45
CA ARG A 158 19.56 11.22 7.90
C ARG A 158 18.22 10.87 8.53
N TRP A 159 18.22 9.91 9.43
CA TRP A 159 17.04 9.53 10.21
C TRP A 159 16.64 10.61 11.22
N THR A 160 15.41 11.07 11.12
CA THR A 160 14.80 12.07 12.02
C THR A 160 13.91 11.42 13.07
N ALA A 161 13.34 10.26 12.78
CA ALA A 161 12.68 9.39 13.74
C ALA A 161 13.28 7.98 13.65
N GLN A 162 13.90 7.54 14.75
CA GLN A 162 14.70 6.31 14.80
C GLN A 162 13.97 5.13 15.42
N ASP A 163 12.67 5.27 15.67
CA ASP A 163 11.83 4.15 16.06
C ASP A 163 11.60 3.23 14.87
N SER A 164 11.86 1.95 15.06
CA SER A 164 11.73 0.90 14.06
C SER A 164 10.61 -0.05 14.46
N GLY A 165 9.75 -0.37 13.53
CA GLY A 165 8.59 -1.26 13.71
C GLY A 165 8.19 -1.90 12.40
N ILE A 166 7.00 -2.49 12.36
CA ILE A 166 6.36 -2.99 11.14
C ILE A 166 5.06 -2.25 10.82
N GLY A 167 4.68 -1.26 11.63
CA GLY A 167 3.42 -0.53 11.51
C GLY A 167 3.57 0.80 10.75
N ALA A 168 2.72 1.77 11.15
CA ALA A 168 2.56 3.05 10.46
C ALA A 168 3.88 3.75 10.12
N GLY A 169 4.07 4.08 8.85
CA GLY A 169 5.24 4.78 8.32
C GLY A 169 6.38 3.87 7.84
N VAL A 170 6.31 2.54 8.11
CA VAL A 170 7.27 1.56 7.58
C VAL A 170 6.59 0.37 6.89
N ASP A 171 5.33 0.15 7.15
CA ASP A 171 4.48 -0.99 6.77
C ASP A 171 4.61 -1.40 5.29
N SER A 172 4.09 -0.63 4.40
CA SER A 172 4.04 -0.94 2.97
C SER A 172 5.42 -1.00 2.28
N TYR A 173 6.49 -0.51 2.90
CA TYR A 173 7.84 -0.75 2.40
C TYR A 173 8.15 -2.25 2.35
N PHE A 174 7.94 -2.97 3.46
CA PHE A 174 8.20 -4.42 3.51
C PHE A 174 7.23 -5.20 2.62
N GLU A 175 5.98 -4.78 2.61
CA GLU A 175 4.96 -5.35 1.75
C GLU A 175 5.35 -5.25 0.28
N TYR A 176 5.81 -4.08 -0.18
CA TYR A 176 6.17 -3.82 -1.57
C TYR A 176 7.46 -4.51 -2.00
N LEU A 177 8.38 -4.78 -1.10
CA LEU A 177 9.55 -5.63 -1.39
C LEU A 177 9.11 -7.04 -1.80
N VAL A 178 8.24 -7.67 -1.00
CA VAL A 178 7.75 -9.03 -1.27
C VAL A 178 6.86 -9.05 -2.51
N LYS A 179 5.86 -8.17 -2.56
CA LYS A 179 4.91 -8.10 -3.68
C LYS A 179 5.57 -7.71 -5.00
N GLY A 180 6.51 -6.77 -4.96
CA GLY A 180 7.29 -6.36 -6.13
C GLY A 180 8.18 -7.46 -6.68
N ALA A 181 8.81 -8.25 -5.78
CA ALA A 181 9.59 -9.41 -6.20
C ALA A 181 8.74 -10.43 -6.96
N ILE A 182 7.52 -10.68 -6.48
CA ILE A 182 6.58 -11.63 -7.09
C ILE A 182 6.01 -11.08 -8.40
N LEU A 183 5.43 -9.88 -8.36
CA LEU A 183 4.72 -9.29 -9.49
C LEU A 183 5.62 -8.95 -10.67
N LEU A 184 6.78 -8.37 -10.38
CA LEU A 184 7.71 -7.88 -11.41
C LEU A 184 8.85 -8.86 -11.69
N GLN A 185 8.87 -10.01 -10.99
CA GLN A 185 9.94 -11.01 -11.09
C GLN A 185 11.32 -10.39 -10.85
N ARG A 186 11.41 -9.57 -9.79
CA ARG A 186 12.62 -8.87 -9.35
C ARG A 186 13.18 -9.53 -8.08
N PRO A 187 14.04 -10.55 -8.20
CA PRO A 187 14.57 -11.29 -7.05
C PRO A 187 15.34 -10.41 -6.07
N GLU A 188 15.97 -9.35 -6.56
CA GLU A 188 16.69 -8.38 -5.72
C GLU A 188 15.81 -7.74 -4.63
N LEU A 189 14.52 -7.58 -4.88
CA LEU A 189 13.57 -7.05 -3.86
C LEU A 189 13.33 -8.08 -2.75
N MET A 190 13.25 -9.36 -3.10
CA MET A 190 13.14 -10.43 -2.12
C MET A 190 14.44 -10.56 -1.30
N GLU A 191 15.61 -10.38 -1.92
CA GLU A 191 16.89 -10.32 -1.23
C GLU A 191 16.92 -9.17 -0.20
N MET A 192 16.47 -7.97 -0.58
CA MET A 192 16.35 -6.82 0.34
C MET A 192 15.43 -7.12 1.53
N PHE A 193 14.33 -7.83 1.31
CA PHE A 193 13.44 -8.27 2.38
C PHE A 193 14.15 -9.29 3.29
N HIS A 194 14.80 -10.30 2.72
CA HIS A 194 15.51 -11.33 3.48
C HIS A 194 16.72 -10.79 4.26
N GLU A 195 17.32 -9.69 3.84
CA GLU A 195 18.37 -9.01 4.61
C GLU A 195 17.84 -8.36 5.88
N THR A 196 16.58 -7.91 5.88
CA THR A 196 15.98 -7.20 7.02
C THR A 196 15.17 -8.12 7.93
N LYS A 197 14.53 -9.16 7.39
CA LYS A 197 13.68 -10.08 8.15
C LYS A 197 14.36 -10.66 9.41
N PRO A 198 15.64 -11.11 9.39
CA PRO A 198 16.33 -11.57 10.59
C PRO A 198 16.45 -10.51 11.69
N ALA A 199 16.65 -9.25 11.31
CA ALA A 199 16.71 -8.15 12.29
C ALA A 199 15.32 -7.86 12.89
N ILE A 200 14.26 -7.90 12.07
CA ILE A 200 12.89 -7.81 12.55
C ILE A 200 12.60 -8.92 13.56
N ASP A 201 12.94 -10.17 13.24
CA ASP A 201 12.69 -11.30 14.13
C ASP A 201 13.50 -11.22 15.42
N SER A 202 14.74 -10.76 15.35
CA SER A 202 15.62 -10.71 16.52
C SER A 202 15.30 -9.57 17.48
N TYR A 203 14.92 -8.39 16.95
CA TYR A 203 14.80 -7.19 17.76
C TYR A 203 13.35 -6.76 18.01
N LEU A 204 12.46 -6.86 17.00
CA LEU A 204 11.08 -6.44 17.13
C LEU A 204 10.19 -7.52 17.73
N LYS A 205 10.41 -8.78 17.32
CA LYS A 205 9.55 -9.90 17.74
C LYS A 205 9.74 -10.24 19.21
N LYS A 206 8.66 -10.24 19.97
CA LYS A 206 8.56 -10.69 21.37
C LYS A 206 7.35 -11.61 21.47
N ASP A 207 7.60 -12.89 21.66
CA ASP A 207 6.60 -13.95 21.52
C ASP A 207 5.93 -13.90 20.15
N ASP A 208 4.62 -13.66 20.09
CA ASP A 208 3.86 -13.50 18.82
C ASP A 208 3.57 -12.04 18.46
N TRP A 209 4.16 -11.06 19.18
CA TRP A 209 4.04 -9.63 18.95
C TRP A 209 5.27 -9.04 18.29
N TYR A 210 5.07 -7.92 17.58
CA TYR A 210 6.14 -7.09 17.08
C TYR A 210 6.10 -5.73 17.76
N LEU A 211 7.16 -5.37 18.48
CA LEU A 211 7.25 -4.13 19.26
C LEU A 211 8.10 -3.10 18.54
N TRP A 212 7.81 -1.84 18.79
CA TRP A 212 8.65 -0.75 18.32
C TRP A 212 9.93 -0.67 19.14
N VAL A 213 11.07 -0.58 18.43
CA VAL A 213 12.40 -0.59 19.03
C VAL A 213 13.26 0.55 18.45
N SER A 214 14.33 0.91 19.14
CA SER A 214 15.37 1.77 18.58
C SER A 214 16.07 1.05 17.41
N MET A 215 16.07 1.66 16.22
CA MET A 215 16.76 1.11 15.04
C MET A 215 18.27 0.89 15.25
N MET A 216 18.88 1.65 16.19
CA MET A 216 20.32 1.59 16.46
C MET A 216 20.69 0.58 17.53
N LYS A 217 19.79 0.29 18.48
CA LYS A 217 20.09 -0.52 19.66
C LYS A 217 19.20 -1.75 19.81
N GLY A 218 18.08 -1.85 19.08
CA GLY A 218 17.10 -2.92 19.23
C GLY A 218 16.36 -2.94 20.57
N GLN A 219 16.48 -1.88 21.37
CA GLN A 219 15.76 -1.76 22.65
C GLN A 219 14.35 -1.27 22.41
N VAL A 220 13.36 -1.87 23.09
CA VAL A 220 11.95 -1.48 23.00
C VAL A 220 11.78 0.01 23.36
N THR A 221 11.17 0.76 22.46
CA THR A 221 10.81 2.17 22.64
C THR A 221 9.33 2.33 22.94
N MET A 222 8.48 1.52 22.29
CA MET A 222 7.03 1.54 22.50
C MET A 222 6.44 0.14 22.44
N PRO A 223 5.88 -0.37 23.55
CA PRO A 223 5.23 -1.68 23.59
C PRO A 223 3.75 -1.56 23.15
N VAL A 224 3.50 -1.12 21.92
CA VAL A 224 2.16 -0.90 21.38
C VAL A 224 1.94 -1.76 20.13
N PHE A 225 0.72 -2.26 19.97
CA PHE A 225 0.22 -2.80 18.71
C PHE A 225 -0.56 -1.71 17.96
N GLN A 226 -0.35 -1.61 16.65
CA GLN A 226 -1.06 -0.72 15.76
C GLN A 226 -1.88 -1.53 14.75
N SER A 227 -3.10 -1.09 14.42
CA SER A 227 -3.97 -1.80 13.47
C SER A 227 -3.30 -2.03 12.11
N LEU A 228 -2.46 -1.11 11.65
CA LEU A 228 -1.70 -1.26 10.42
C LEU A 228 -0.73 -2.44 10.42
N GLU A 229 -0.29 -2.93 11.59
CA GLU A 229 0.59 -4.10 11.69
C GLU A 229 -0.11 -5.42 11.30
N ALA A 230 -1.45 -5.39 11.22
CA ALA A 230 -2.24 -6.56 10.83
C ALA A 230 -2.07 -7.00 9.35
N TYR A 231 -1.37 -6.25 8.51
CA TYR A 231 -0.94 -6.70 7.17
C TYR A 231 0.18 -7.74 7.22
N TRP A 232 1.00 -7.73 8.28
CA TRP A 232 2.21 -8.54 8.40
C TRP A 232 1.99 -10.05 8.25
N PRO A 233 0.95 -10.66 8.84
CA PRO A 233 0.62 -12.06 8.60
C PRO A 233 0.43 -12.41 7.11
N GLY A 234 -0.13 -11.50 6.33
CA GLY A 234 -0.28 -11.64 4.88
C GLY A 234 1.08 -11.69 4.17
N VAL A 235 2.01 -10.81 4.55
CA VAL A 235 3.39 -10.82 4.04
C VAL A 235 4.12 -12.12 4.39
N LEU A 236 3.99 -12.59 5.64
CA LEU A 236 4.54 -13.88 6.07
C LEU A 236 4.00 -15.04 5.23
N SER A 237 2.71 -15.02 4.93
CA SER A 237 2.08 -16.04 4.08
C SER A 237 2.59 -16.00 2.64
N LEU A 238 2.80 -14.81 2.07
CA LEU A 238 3.35 -14.64 0.71
C LEU A 238 4.77 -15.18 0.57
N ILE A 239 5.61 -15.10 1.61
CA ILE A 239 6.96 -15.67 1.61
C ILE A 239 6.99 -17.16 1.99
N GLY A 240 5.80 -17.81 2.15
CA GLY A 240 5.67 -19.23 2.51
C GLY A 240 5.74 -19.54 4.02
N ASN A 241 5.89 -18.52 4.88
CA ASN A 241 5.90 -18.70 6.34
C ASN A 241 4.48 -18.70 6.92
N VAL A 242 3.63 -19.58 6.41
CA VAL A 242 2.21 -19.66 6.75
C VAL A 242 1.97 -19.96 8.23
N SER A 243 2.81 -20.81 8.84
CA SER A 243 2.67 -21.18 10.26
C SER A 243 2.85 -19.97 11.19
N GLU A 244 3.82 -19.11 10.92
CA GLU A 244 4.04 -17.87 11.67
C GLU A 244 2.92 -16.86 11.40
N GLY A 245 2.49 -16.73 10.14
CA GLY A 245 1.36 -15.88 9.76
C GLY A 245 0.08 -16.25 10.51
N LEU A 246 -0.26 -17.54 10.58
CA LEU A 246 -1.43 -18.01 11.33
C LEU A 246 -1.35 -17.71 12.84
N LYS A 247 -0.20 -17.90 13.46
CA LYS A 247 0.01 -17.55 14.88
C LYS A 247 -0.19 -16.05 15.11
N SER A 248 0.39 -15.23 14.24
CA SER A 248 0.25 -13.77 14.33
C SER A 248 -1.22 -13.33 14.16
N ILE A 249 -1.98 -13.91 13.22
CA ILE A 249 -3.42 -13.65 13.08
C ILE A 249 -4.17 -14.06 14.36
N GLN A 250 -3.91 -15.23 14.92
CA GLN A 250 -4.56 -15.69 16.15
C GLN A 250 -4.31 -14.74 17.33
N THR A 251 -3.08 -14.24 17.45
CA THR A 251 -2.70 -13.29 18.50
C THR A 251 -3.41 -11.94 18.33
N ILE A 252 -3.48 -11.43 17.09
CA ILE A 252 -4.20 -10.18 16.77
C ILE A 252 -5.70 -10.35 17.04
N ASN A 253 -6.31 -11.47 16.62
CA ASN A 253 -7.71 -11.79 16.83
C ASN A 253 -8.07 -11.93 18.33
N TRP A 254 -7.19 -12.54 19.11
CA TRP A 254 -7.39 -12.64 20.55
C TRP A 254 -7.51 -11.26 21.20
N CYS A 255 -6.72 -10.29 20.79
CA CYS A 255 -6.85 -8.90 21.22
C CYS A 255 -8.18 -8.27 20.83
N GLY A 256 -8.62 -8.47 19.59
CA GLY A 256 -9.91 -7.97 19.10
C GLY A 256 -11.08 -8.49 19.93
N ASN A 257 -11.12 -9.80 20.17
CA ASN A 257 -12.19 -10.46 20.92
C ASN A 257 -12.20 -10.12 22.40
N THR A 258 -11.02 -9.91 23.02
CA THR A 258 -10.92 -9.63 24.47
C THR A 258 -11.30 -8.18 24.79
N LEU A 259 -11.23 -7.27 23.82
CA LEU A 259 -11.41 -5.83 24.01
C LEU A 259 -12.63 -5.25 23.29
N ASP A 260 -13.52 -6.10 22.79
CA ASP A 260 -14.80 -5.78 22.11
C ASP A 260 -14.71 -4.91 20.84
N LEU A 261 -13.53 -4.44 20.44
CA LEU A 261 -13.38 -3.63 19.22
C LEU A 261 -11.93 -3.56 18.74
N HIS A 262 -11.72 -3.63 17.43
CA HIS A 262 -10.41 -3.40 16.78
C HIS A 262 -10.01 -1.92 16.90
N ARG A 263 -9.08 -1.64 17.81
CA ARG A 263 -8.66 -0.29 18.14
C ARG A 263 -7.39 0.08 17.40
N ARG A 264 -7.24 1.35 17.09
CA ARG A 264 -6.11 1.87 16.31
C ARG A 264 -4.75 1.60 16.99
N PHE A 265 -4.73 1.58 18.34
CA PHE A 265 -3.52 1.34 19.14
C PHE A 265 -3.87 0.64 20.46
N LEU A 266 -3.12 -0.37 20.79
CA LEU A 266 -3.21 -1.12 22.04
C LEU A 266 -1.85 -1.08 22.75
N THR A 267 -1.82 -0.67 24.02
CA THR A 267 -0.63 -0.79 24.86
C THR A 267 -0.56 -2.19 25.47
N LEU A 268 0.39 -3.01 25.02
CA LEU A 268 0.48 -4.43 25.34
C LEU A 268 0.79 -4.71 26.82
N LEU A 269 1.47 -3.77 27.52
CA LEU A 269 1.84 -3.94 28.93
C LEU A 269 0.66 -3.70 29.91
N GLN A 270 -0.34 -2.92 29.49
CA GLN A 270 -1.43 -2.51 30.37
C GLN A 270 -2.80 -2.97 29.88
N SER A 271 -2.86 -3.56 28.69
CA SER A 271 -4.12 -3.87 27.97
C SER A 271 -5.06 -2.66 27.87
N GLU A 272 -4.47 -1.46 27.85
CA GLU A 272 -5.18 -0.19 27.81
C GLU A 272 -5.05 0.51 26.46
N ILE A 273 -6.00 1.37 26.15
CA ILE A 273 -6.03 2.17 24.93
C ILE A 273 -5.22 3.43 25.17
N SER A 274 -4.36 3.78 24.22
CA SER A 274 -3.67 5.06 24.25
C SER A 274 -4.68 6.20 24.11
N THR A 275 -4.68 7.12 25.04
CA THR A 275 -5.58 8.31 25.06
C THR A 275 -5.50 9.09 23.74
N GLY A 276 -6.67 9.42 23.16
CA GLY A 276 -6.78 10.13 21.88
C GLY A 276 -6.62 9.26 20.62
N ARG A 277 -6.59 7.93 20.78
CA ARG A 277 -6.44 6.95 19.68
C ARG A 277 -7.48 5.83 19.75
N GLU A 278 -8.65 6.13 20.31
CA GLU A 278 -9.74 5.20 20.54
C GLU A 278 -10.60 4.90 19.31
N GLY A 279 -10.36 5.59 18.18
CA GLY A 279 -11.19 5.50 16.99
C GLY A 279 -10.92 4.27 16.13
N TYR A 280 -11.94 3.87 15.34
CA TYR A 280 -11.83 2.89 14.27
C TYR A 280 -12.22 3.53 12.92
N PRO A 281 -11.26 3.82 12.04
CA PRO A 281 -11.49 4.48 10.75
C PRO A 281 -11.80 3.48 9.62
N LEU A 282 -12.55 2.42 9.87
CA LEU A 282 -12.96 1.40 8.86
C LEU A 282 -11.78 0.70 8.16
N ARG A 283 -10.70 0.43 8.87
CA ARG A 283 -9.47 -0.15 8.32
C ARG A 283 -9.63 -1.62 7.91
N PRO A 284 -9.05 -2.04 6.75
CA PRO A 284 -9.20 -3.36 6.18
C PRO A 284 -8.20 -4.42 6.69
N GLU A 285 -7.14 -4.01 7.35
CA GLU A 285 -6.00 -4.87 7.69
C GLU A 285 -6.38 -6.06 8.56
N LEU A 286 -7.50 -5.93 9.27
CA LEU A 286 -8.10 -7.04 10.00
C LEU A 286 -9.59 -7.21 9.62
N ALA A 287 -9.91 -8.26 8.89
CA ALA A 287 -11.23 -8.48 8.28
C ALA A 287 -12.33 -8.99 9.23
N GLU A 288 -12.20 -8.86 10.55
CA GLU A 288 -13.20 -9.34 11.53
C GLU A 288 -14.32 -8.33 11.84
N SER A 289 -14.98 -7.83 10.81
CA SER A 289 -15.77 -6.60 10.93
C SER A 289 -17.28 -6.78 11.09
N VAL A 290 -17.82 -7.94 11.39
CA VAL A 290 -19.29 -8.10 11.45
C VAL A 290 -19.92 -7.25 12.57
N ILE A 291 -19.31 -7.19 13.75
CA ILE A 291 -19.78 -6.37 14.88
C ILE A 291 -19.54 -4.88 14.60
N ILE A 292 -18.38 -4.53 14.06
CA ILE A 292 -18.01 -3.17 13.69
C ILE A 292 -18.93 -2.65 12.58
N GLN A 293 -19.24 -3.50 11.59
CA GLN A 293 -20.15 -3.16 10.52
C GLN A 293 -21.53 -2.71 11.05
N HIS A 294 -22.06 -3.36 12.08
CA HIS A 294 -23.32 -2.96 12.69
C HIS A 294 -23.23 -1.58 13.39
N SER A 295 -22.16 -1.33 14.13
CA SER A 295 -21.94 -0.05 14.84
C SER A 295 -21.61 1.12 13.92
N ALA A 296 -21.06 0.86 12.75
CA ALA A 296 -20.66 1.87 11.76
C ALA A 296 -21.78 2.20 10.75
N THR A 297 -22.88 1.45 10.71
CA THR A 297 -23.96 1.63 9.74
C THR A 297 -24.71 2.94 9.97
N THR A 298 -25.02 3.65 8.88
CA THR A 298 -25.83 4.86 8.84
C THR A 298 -26.93 4.72 7.77
N PRO A 299 -27.97 5.58 7.75
CA PRO A 299 -29.00 5.54 6.71
C PRO A 299 -28.46 5.66 5.27
N CYS A 300 -27.30 6.29 5.09
CA CYS A 300 -26.70 6.56 3.78
C CYS A 300 -25.45 5.72 3.49
N GLY A 301 -25.06 4.81 4.39
CA GLY A 301 -23.86 3.99 4.23
C GLY A 301 -23.17 3.68 5.55
N TYR A 302 -21.89 3.95 5.64
CA TYR A 302 -21.06 3.65 6.81
C TYR A 302 -20.28 4.89 7.25
N ALA A 303 -20.01 4.97 8.54
CA ALA A 303 -19.25 6.07 9.14
C ALA A 303 -18.11 5.55 10.01
N THR A 304 -17.05 6.32 10.06
CA THR A 304 -15.93 6.11 10.99
C THR A 304 -16.42 6.13 12.44
N ILE A 305 -15.93 5.22 13.26
CA ILE A 305 -16.14 5.25 14.71
C ILE A 305 -15.08 6.15 15.34
N LYS A 306 -15.50 7.26 15.90
CA LYS A 306 -14.63 8.23 16.58
C LYS A 306 -14.11 7.69 17.91
N ASP A 307 -14.98 7.07 18.67
CA ASP A 307 -14.67 6.46 19.97
C ASP A 307 -15.26 5.06 20.02
N ALA A 308 -14.40 4.08 20.10
CA ALA A 308 -14.76 2.66 20.12
C ALA A 308 -15.43 2.21 21.44
N LYS A 309 -15.27 2.93 22.56
CA LYS A 309 -15.92 2.61 23.84
C LYS A 309 -17.39 3.02 23.83
N THR A 310 -17.68 4.17 23.24
CA THR A 310 -19.04 4.74 23.20
C THR A 310 -19.76 4.47 21.90
N HIS A 311 -19.07 3.90 20.91
CA HIS A 311 -19.54 3.70 19.53
C HIS A 311 -19.97 5.01 18.84
N THR A 312 -19.41 6.14 19.26
CA THR A 312 -19.74 7.44 18.69
C THR A 312 -19.22 7.51 17.25
N GLN A 313 -20.12 7.80 16.31
CA GLN A 313 -19.79 7.94 14.89
C GLN A 313 -19.22 9.33 14.58
N GLU A 314 -18.36 9.40 13.55
CA GLU A 314 -17.89 10.62 12.89
C GLU A 314 -18.39 10.62 11.45
N ASP A 315 -18.95 11.73 10.97
CA ASP A 315 -19.42 11.85 9.59
C ASP A 315 -18.26 11.84 8.59
N ARG A 316 -17.67 10.64 8.44
CA ARG A 316 -16.52 10.36 7.58
C ARG A 316 -16.52 8.90 7.17
N MET A 317 -16.41 8.64 5.87
CA MET A 317 -16.18 7.30 5.32
C MET A 317 -14.89 7.32 4.50
N GLU A 318 -13.91 6.51 4.91
CA GLU A 318 -12.65 6.42 4.20
C GLU A 318 -12.80 5.69 2.86
N SER A 319 -12.05 6.11 1.85
CA SER A 319 -12.10 5.50 0.51
C SER A 319 -11.78 4.01 0.53
N PHE A 320 -10.83 3.60 1.36
CA PHE A 320 -10.42 2.19 1.51
C PHE A 320 -11.51 1.29 2.12
N PHE A 321 -12.58 1.84 2.71
CA PHE A 321 -13.72 1.02 3.15
C PHE A 321 -14.33 0.23 1.98
N LEU A 322 -14.58 0.89 0.85
CA LEU A 322 -15.14 0.26 -0.33
C LEU A 322 -14.09 -0.47 -1.17
N SER A 323 -12.92 0.16 -1.38
CA SER A 323 -11.90 -0.39 -2.26
C SER A 323 -11.14 -1.57 -1.67
N GLU A 324 -11.09 -1.68 -0.34
CA GLU A 324 -10.36 -2.74 0.36
C GLU A 324 -11.26 -3.57 1.27
N LEU A 325 -11.75 -3.03 2.39
CA LEU A 325 -12.46 -3.81 3.40
C LEU A 325 -13.63 -4.59 2.79
N THR A 326 -14.52 -3.90 2.06
CA THR A 326 -15.67 -4.55 1.42
C THR A 326 -15.24 -5.55 0.36
N LYS A 327 -14.19 -5.24 -0.42
CA LYS A 327 -13.62 -6.13 -1.42
C LYS A 327 -13.06 -7.41 -0.78
N TYR A 328 -12.25 -7.29 0.26
CA TYR A 328 -11.64 -8.44 0.92
C TYR A 328 -12.69 -9.33 1.61
N LEU A 329 -13.66 -8.73 2.30
CA LEU A 329 -14.78 -9.47 2.88
C LEU A 329 -15.58 -10.22 1.80
N TYR A 330 -15.88 -9.57 0.67
CA TYR A 330 -16.55 -10.24 -0.45
C TYR A 330 -15.75 -11.44 -0.96
N LEU A 331 -14.44 -11.28 -1.16
CA LEU A 331 -13.58 -12.35 -1.68
C LEU A 331 -13.44 -13.53 -0.71
N LEU A 332 -13.52 -13.29 0.61
CA LEU A 332 -13.54 -14.38 1.60
C LEU A 332 -14.75 -15.31 1.45
N PHE A 333 -15.87 -14.80 0.96
CA PHE A 333 -17.13 -15.55 0.77
C PHE A 333 -17.42 -15.94 -0.69
N ASP A 334 -16.53 -15.61 -1.62
CA ASP A 334 -16.64 -15.98 -3.05
C ASP A 334 -15.40 -16.77 -3.50
N PRO A 335 -15.26 -18.05 -3.07
CA PRO A 335 -14.07 -18.86 -3.35
C PRO A 335 -13.86 -19.14 -4.84
N ASP A 336 -14.91 -19.06 -5.65
CA ASP A 336 -14.85 -19.28 -7.09
C ASP A 336 -14.53 -18.01 -7.88
N ASN A 337 -14.26 -16.90 -7.19
CA ASN A 337 -13.91 -15.64 -7.85
C ASN A 337 -12.65 -15.82 -8.68
N PHE A 338 -12.65 -15.23 -9.88
CA PHE A 338 -11.52 -15.33 -10.81
C PHE A 338 -10.19 -14.81 -10.22
N ILE A 339 -10.24 -13.93 -9.23
CA ILE A 339 -9.06 -13.40 -8.54
C ILE A 339 -8.30 -14.49 -7.78
N HIS A 340 -8.98 -15.53 -7.29
CA HIS A 340 -8.35 -16.65 -6.59
C HIS A 340 -7.66 -17.64 -7.53
N ASN A 341 -7.93 -17.58 -8.83
CA ASN A 341 -7.28 -18.47 -9.77
C ASN A 341 -5.84 -17.99 -10.03
N PRO A 342 -4.83 -18.90 -9.94
CA PRO A 342 -3.51 -18.59 -10.43
C PRO A 342 -3.63 -18.25 -11.91
N GLY A 343 -3.28 -17.04 -12.29
CA GLY A 343 -3.25 -16.63 -13.68
C GLY A 343 -2.26 -17.50 -14.48
N GLY A 344 -2.37 -17.45 -15.80
CA GLY A 344 -1.35 -18.05 -16.68
C GLY A 344 0.00 -17.33 -16.52
N HIS A 345 1.03 -17.85 -17.17
CA HIS A 345 2.33 -17.21 -17.21
C HIS A 345 2.22 -15.79 -17.79
N SER A 346 3.10 -14.89 -17.34
CA SER A 346 3.23 -13.55 -17.94
C SER A 346 3.39 -13.69 -19.45
N SER A 347 2.58 -12.97 -20.21
CA SER A 347 2.66 -12.93 -21.66
C SER A 347 3.16 -11.58 -22.13
N PHE A 348 4.12 -11.60 -23.06
CA PHE A 348 4.48 -10.43 -23.83
C PHE A 348 3.42 -10.21 -24.90
N VAL A 349 2.96 -8.99 -25.02
CA VAL A 349 2.15 -8.56 -26.16
C VAL A 349 3.02 -7.64 -26.99
N GLU A 350 3.30 -8.06 -28.21
CA GLU A 350 3.93 -7.22 -29.22
C GLU A 350 2.82 -6.58 -30.06
N ILE A 351 2.86 -5.28 -30.16
CA ILE A 351 1.91 -4.51 -30.96
C ILE A 351 2.53 -4.15 -32.32
N GLU A 352 1.69 -3.78 -33.29
CA GLU A 352 2.11 -3.50 -34.67
C GLU A 352 3.24 -2.46 -34.81
N SER A 353 3.37 -1.55 -33.82
CA SER A 353 4.47 -0.58 -33.77
C SER A 353 5.82 -1.19 -33.34
N GLY A 354 5.89 -2.49 -33.07
CA GLY A 354 7.06 -3.15 -32.49
C GLY A 354 7.28 -2.89 -31.00
N LYS A 355 6.39 -2.16 -30.34
CA LYS A 355 6.41 -1.94 -28.90
C LYS A 355 5.93 -3.21 -28.21
N GLN A 356 6.60 -3.55 -27.13
CA GLN A 356 6.24 -4.71 -26.32
C GLN A 356 5.72 -4.24 -24.95
N CYS A 357 4.64 -4.82 -24.48
CA CYS A 357 4.21 -4.68 -23.10
C CYS A 357 3.94 -6.04 -22.45
N ILE A 358 3.98 -6.09 -21.14
CA ILE A 358 3.83 -7.31 -20.36
C ILE A 358 2.48 -7.29 -19.66
N ILE A 359 1.68 -8.35 -19.89
CA ILE A 359 0.42 -8.55 -19.19
C ILE A 359 0.58 -9.69 -18.19
N GLY A 360 0.30 -9.39 -16.95
CA GLY A 360 0.16 -10.40 -15.90
C GLY A 360 1.49 -11.04 -15.50
N ALA A 361 1.58 -11.38 -14.25
CA ALA A 361 2.70 -12.13 -13.66
C ALA A 361 2.23 -13.47 -13.09
N GLY A 362 1.18 -14.07 -13.66
CA GLY A 362 0.68 -15.36 -13.23
C GLY A 362 -0.40 -15.32 -12.15
N GLY A 363 -0.95 -14.15 -11.80
CA GLY A 363 -2.00 -14.01 -10.79
C GLY A 363 -2.37 -12.55 -10.55
N TYR A 364 -3.23 -12.35 -9.55
CA TYR A 364 -3.61 -11.02 -9.08
C TYR A 364 -2.92 -10.72 -7.76
N LEU A 365 -2.46 -9.51 -7.62
CA LEU A 365 -1.79 -9.03 -6.43
C LEU A 365 -2.36 -7.66 -6.07
N PHE A 366 -2.76 -7.48 -4.81
CA PHE A 366 -3.28 -6.20 -4.33
C PHE A 366 -2.13 -5.31 -3.89
N ASN A 367 -2.16 -4.04 -4.29
CA ASN A 367 -1.30 -3.03 -3.72
C ASN A 367 -1.85 -2.58 -2.36
N THR A 368 -1.08 -1.80 -1.60
CA THR A 368 -1.60 -1.16 -0.39
C THR A 368 -2.57 -0.05 -0.79
N GLY A 369 -3.77 -0.05 -0.23
CA GLY A 369 -4.79 0.96 -0.52
C GLY A 369 -5.75 0.68 -1.67
N TRP A 370 -5.72 -0.55 -2.29
CA TRP A 370 -6.66 -0.93 -3.38
C TRP A 370 -7.07 -2.38 -3.36
#